data_18b16c422e74a4a5145be4adde96695c
#
_entry.id   18b16c422e74a4a5145be4adde96695c
#
_cell.length_a   1.000
_cell.length_b   1.000
_cell.length_c   1.000
_cell.angle_alpha   90.00
_cell.angle_beta   90.00
_cell.angle_gamma   90.00
#
_symmetry.space_group_name_H-M   'P 1'
#
loop_
_entity.id
_entity.type
_entity.pdbx_description
1 polymer ?
#
loop_
_entity_poly.entity_id
_entity_poly.type
_entity_poly.pdbx_seq_one_letter_code
_entity_poly.pdbx_strand_id
1 'polypeptide(L)'
;NNWRLKLNNKILDRKRLITSIIFKAVSLIASVYGLMFTIDSIMSFTFFTTLSNVALDIVLVVFIVLDMILLVTGKDYKNNRLYMLKFLMTLSITLTCLVYMIILGPTSDDGLIGAYLHNHAGSLGVHLIGPVFAIADFLIFDKGFKARKI
;
A
#
# COMPACT_ATOMS: atom_id res chain seq x y z
N ASN A 1 35.21 -7.13 17.73
CA ASN A 1 33.87 -6.45 17.85
C ASN A 1 33.13 -6.27 16.52
N ASN A 2 33.78 -6.41 15.37
CA ASN A 2 33.15 -6.17 14.05
C ASN A 2 32.08 -7.22 13.67
N TRP A 3 32.20 -8.46 14.12
CA TRP A 3 31.24 -9.52 13.80
C TRP A 3 29.87 -9.33 14.52
N ARG A 4 29.90 -8.84 15.77
CA ARG A 4 28.65 -8.55 16.53
C ARG A 4 27.85 -7.42 15.87
N LEU A 5 28.52 -6.39 15.38
CA LEU A 5 27.89 -5.28 14.66
C LEU A 5 27.26 -5.77 13.34
N LYS A 6 27.95 -6.62 12.58
CA LYS A 6 27.41 -7.21 11.34
C LYS A 6 26.20 -8.10 11.63
N LEU A 7 26.24 -8.88 12.72
CA LEU A 7 25.12 -9.75 13.10
C LEU A 7 23.89 -8.92 13.51
N ASN A 8 24.08 -7.88 14.33
CA ASN A 8 23.01 -7.00 14.75
C ASN A 8 22.37 -6.27 13.56
N ASN A 9 23.16 -5.78 12.61
CA ASN A 9 22.65 -5.14 11.40
C ASN A 9 21.81 -6.11 10.56
N LYS A 10 22.29 -7.36 10.37
CA LYS A 10 21.55 -8.39 9.63
C LYS A 10 20.21 -8.74 10.29
N ILE A 11 20.17 -8.83 11.62
CA ILE A 11 18.95 -9.09 12.37
C ILE A 11 17.98 -7.91 12.25
N LEU A 12 18.48 -6.68 12.33
CA LEU A 12 17.67 -5.46 12.20
C LEU A 12 17.08 -5.35 10.79
N ASP A 13 17.87 -5.61 9.76
CA ASP A 13 17.39 -5.60 8.37
C ASP A 13 16.32 -6.67 8.12
N ARG A 14 16.46 -7.85 8.70
CA ARG A 14 15.47 -8.93 8.60
C ARG A 14 14.16 -8.56 9.30
N LYS A 15 14.22 -8.01 10.51
CA LYS A 15 13.00 -7.55 11.22
C LYS A 15 12.29 -6.46 10.44
N ARG A 16 13.04 -5.49 9.91
CA ARG A 16 12.51 -4.41 9.08
C ARG A 16 11.81 -4.94 7.83
N LEU A 17 12.39 -5.94 7.16
CA LEU A 17 11.80 -6.56 5.98
C LEU A 17 10.49 -7.28 6.32
N ILE A 18 10.45 -8.03 7.43
CA ILE A 18 9.23 -8.71 7.90
C ILE A 18 8.13 -7.68 8.22
N THR A 19 8.47 -6.59 8.91
CA THR A 19 7.50 -5.53 9.21
C THR A 19 6.95 -4.90 7.93
N SER A 20 7.79 -4.65 6.93
CA SER A 20 7.36 -4.15 5.62
C SER A 20 6.39 -5.11 4.91
N ILE A 21 6.66 -6.42 4.95
CA ILE A 21 5.74 -7.43 4.42
C ILE A 21 4.38 -7.39 5.14
N ILE A 22 4.38 -7.23 6.46
CA ILE A 22 3.14 -7.13 7.24
C ILE A 22 2.35 -5.87 6.84
N PHE A 23 2.99 -4.72 6.68
CA PHE A 23 2.31 -3.49 6.25
C PHE A 23 1.67 -3.64 4.86
N LYS A 24 2.40 -4.24 3.92
CA LYS A 24 1.87 -4.54 2.57
C LYS A 24 0.70 -5.52 2.64
N ALA A 25 0.79 -6.56 3.46
CA ALA A 25 -0.28 -7.55 3.62
C ALA A 25 -1.54 -6.93 4.24
N VAL A 26 -1.40 -6.09 5.27
CA VAL A 26 -2.53 -5.38 5.87
C VAL A 26 -3.19 -4.43 4.85
N SER A 27 -2.38 -3.66 4.10
CA SER A 27 -2.88 -2.78 3.04
C SER A 27 -3.65 -3.59 1.99
N LEU A 28 -3.08 -4.69 1.50
CA LEU A 28 -3.69 -5.56 0.49
C LEU A 28 -5.01 -6.17 0.98
N ILE A 29 -5.03 -6.73 2.19
CA ILE A 29 -6.24 -7.34 2.77
C ILE A 29 -7.34 -6.29 2.94
N ALA A 30 -7.02 -5.12 3.46
CA ALA A 30 -7.99 -4.04 3.64
C ALA A 30 -8.54 -3.53 2.30
N SER A 31 -7.69 -3.37 1.29
CA SER A 31 -8.07 -2.95 -0.05
C SER A 31 -8.96 -3.98 -0.72
N VAL A 32 -8.54 -5.25 -0.77
CA VAL A 32 -9.32 -6.34 -1.38
C VAL A 32 -10.67 -6.51 -0.69
N TYR A 33 -10.69 -6.49 0.64
CA TYR A 33 -11.95 -6.53 1.40
C TYR A 33 -12.87 -5.37 1.00
N GLY A 34 -12.34 -4.16 0.94
CA GLY A 34 -13.12 -2.99 0.53
C GLY A 34 -13.61 -3.06 -0.90
N LEU A 35 -12.79 -3.54 -1.83
CA LEU A 35 -13.15 -3.72 -3.23
C LEU A 35 -14.27 -4.74 -3.42
N MET A 36 -14.34 -5.79 -2.61
CA MET A 36 -15.44 -6.79 -2.66
C MET A 36 -16.83 -6.17 -2.44
N PHE A 37 -16.91 -5.06 -1.71
CA PHE A 37 -18.16 -4.33 -1.46
C PHE A 37 -18.37 -3.14 -2.42
N THR A 38 -17.34 -2.77 -3.18
CA THR A 38 -17.38 -1.59 -4.06
C THR A 38 -17.58 -1.99 -5.52
N ILE A 39 -17.18 -3.21 -5.91
CA ILE A 39 -17.27 -3.69 -7.29
C ILE A 39 -18.59 -4.42 -7.46
N ASP A 40 -19.62 -3.71 -7.98
CA ASP A 40 -20.92 -4.28 -8.31
C ASP A 40 -21.03 -4.69 -9.79
N SER A 41 -20.23 -4.06 -10.65
CA SER A 41 -20.26 -4.29 -12.09
C SER A 41 -18.94 -3.90 -12.76
N ILE A 42 -18.80 -4.21 -14.05
CA ILE A 42 -17.66 -3.78 -14.87
C ILE A 42 -17.54 -2.24 -14.91
N MET A 43 -18.64 -1.52 -14.78
CA MET A 43 -18.64 -0.05 -14.71
C MET A 43 -17.95 0.51 -13.47
N SER A 44 -17.82 -0.28 -12.40
CA SER A 44 -17.08 0.14 -11.19
C SER A 44 -15.59 0.41 -11.49
N PHE A 45 -15.03 -0.20 -12.54
CA PHE A 45 -13.65 0.07 -12.98
C PHE A 45 -13.46 1.40 -13.70
N THR A 46 -14.53 2.11 -14.04
CA THR A 46 -14.44 3.50 -14.56
C THR A 46 -14.09 4.50 -13.46
N PHE A 47 -14.30 4.14 -12.21
CA PHE A 47 -13.92 4.99 -11.09
C PHE A 47 -12.42 4.93 -10.82
N PHE A 48 -11.81 6.11 -10.76
CA PHE A 48 -10.37 6.24 -10.49
C PHE A 48 -9.95 5.55 -9.19
N THR A 49 -10.79 5.61 -8.17
CA THR A 49 -10.55 4.95 -6.88
C THR A 49 -10.42 3.44 -7.01
N THR A 50 -11.37 2.79 -7.69
CA THR A 50 -11.34 1.33 -7.90
C THR A 50 -10.11 0.93 -8.69
N LEU A 51 -9.83 1.64 -9.79
CA LEU A 51 -8.68 1.34 -10.65
C LEU A 51 -7.35 1.53 -9.90
N SER A 52 -7.20 2.60 -9.12
CA SER A 52 -5.99 2.88 -8.37
C SER A 52 -5.75 1.86 -7.24
N ASN A 53 -6.80 1.39 -6.55
CA ASN A 53 -6.70 0.33 -5.56
C ASN A 53 -6.26 -0.99 -6.21
N VAL A 54 -6.92 -1.43 -7.29
CA VAL A 54 -6.55 -2.68 -7.99
C VAL A 54 -5.11 -2.61 -8.51
N ALA A 55 -4.71 -1.50 -9.11
CA ALA A 55 -3.34 -1.33 -9.60
C ALA A 55 -2.31 -1.35 -8.45
N LEU A 56 -2.61 -0.72 -7.32
CA LEU A 56 -1.76 -0.79 -6.12
C LEU A 56 -1.68 -2.22 -5.60
N ASP A 57 -2.80 -2.93 -5.51
CA ASP A 57 -2.85 -4.31 -5.00
C ASP A 57 -1.96 -5.25 -5.81
N ILE A 58 -1.99 -5.14 -7.14
CA ILE A 58 -1.08 -5.90 -8.02
C ILE A 58 0.38 -5.59 -7.69
N VAL A 59 0.72 -4.32 -7.53
CA VAL A 59 2.09 -3.91 -7.18
C VAL A 59 2.49 -4.41 -5.80
N LEU A 60 1.61 -4.35 -4.82
CA LEU A 60 1.88 -4.87 -3.46
C LEU A 60 2.13 -6.37 -3.46
N VAL A 61 1.35 -7.15 -4.22
CA VAL A 61 1.57 -8.60 -4.38
C VAL A 61 2.97 -8.86 -4.96
N VAL A 62 3.36 -8.17 -6.02
CA VAL A 62 4.70 -8.30 -6.60
C VAL A 62 5.79 -7.99 -5.57
N PHE A 63 5.64 -6.91 -4.81
CA PHE A 63 6.63 -6.53 -3.78
C PHE A 63 6.66 -7.53 -2.62
N ILE A 64 5.52 -8.06 -2.17
CA ILE A 64 5.47 -9.11 -1.14
C ILE A 64 6.25 -10.34 -1.60
N VAL A 65 6.01 -10.80 -2.85
CA VAL A 65 6.73 -11.95 -3.41
C VAL A 65 8.23 -11.69 -3.47
N LEU A 66 8.66 -10.53 -3.95
CA LEU A 66 10.07 -10.16 -4.02
C LEU A 66 10.72 -10.03 -2.64
N ASP A 67 10.00 -9.50 -1.66
CA ASP A 67 10.46 -9.41 -0.26
C ASP A 67 10.58 -10.79 0.38
N MET A 68 9.67 -11.72 0.08
CA MET A 68 9.75 -13.12 0.51
C MET A 68 10.97 -13.82 -0.11
N ILE A 69 11.21 -13.62 -1.42
CA ILE A 69 12.40 -14.16 -2.08
C ILE A 69 13.67 -13.61 -1.45
N LEU A 70 13.73 -12.30 -1.18
CA LEU A 70 14.85 -11.67 -0.48
C LEU A 70 15.06 -12.27 0.92
N LEU A 71 13.97 -12.51 1.66
CA LEU A 71 14.02 -13.08 3.00
C LEU A 71 14.60 -14.51 3.02
N VAL A 72 14.27 -15.32 2.02
CA VAL A 72 14.69 -16.74 1.91
C VAL A 72 16.05 -16.87 1.26
N THR A 73 16.29 -16.18 0.15
CA THR A 73 17.51 -16.38 -0.67
C THR A 73 18.62 -15.36 -0.37
N GLY A 74 18.29 -14.25 0.27
CA GLY A 74 19.18 -13.10 0.46
C GLY A 74 19.47 -12.31 -0.81
N LYS A 75 18.77 -12.60 -1.95
CA LYS A 75 18.96 -11.90 -3.22
C LYS A 75 17.84 -10.90 -3.45
N ASP A 76 18.21 -9.64 -3.71
CA ASP A 76 17.24 -8.59 -4.05
C ASP A 76 17.08 -8.47 -5.56
N TYR A 77 15.87 -8.71 -6.05
CA TYR A 77 15.49 -8.59 -7.46
C TYR A 77 14.73 -7.29 -7.77
N LYS A 78 14.50 -6.44 -6.76
CA LYS A 78 13.82 -5.16 -6.96
C LYS A 78 14.74 -4.20 -7.71
N ASN A 79 14.23 -3.62 -8.77
CA ASN A 79 14.92 -2.61 -9.57
C ASN A 79 14.26 -1.23 -9.43
N ASN A 80 14.94 -0.19 -9.91
CA ASN A 80 14.45 1.18 -9.81
C ASN A 80 13.11 1.42 -10.53
N ARG A 81 12.81 0.66 -11.60
CA ARG A 81 11.53 0.77 -12.32
C ARG A 81 10.37 0.26 -11.48
N LEU A 82 10.56 -0.84 -10.74
CA LEU A 82 9.56 -1.36 -9.82
C LEU A 82 9.28 -0.37 -8.67
N TYR A 83 10.33 0.22 -8.09
CA TYR A 83 10.15 1.27 -7.08
C TYR A 83 9.42 2.49 -7.62
N MET A 84 9.71 2.91 -8.85
CA MET A 84 9.01 4.00 -9.51
C MET A 84 7.53 3.67 -9.73
N LEU A 85 7.22 2.44 -10.17
CA LEU A 85 5.84 1.97 -10.31
C LEU A 85 5.12 1.99 -8.95
N LYS A 86 5.74 1.46 -7.90
CA LYS A 86 5.18 1.49 -6.54
C LYS A 86 4.94 2.92 -6.08
N PHE A 87 5.87 3.84 -6.31
CA PHE A 87 5.71 5.26 -6.00
C PHE A 87 4.49 5.86 -6.69
N LEU A 88 4.33 5.64 -8.01
CA LEU A 88 3.20 6.16 -8.77
C LEU A 88 1.87 5.61 -8.25
N MET A 89 1.79 4.31 -7.93
CA MET A 89 0.57 3.71 -7.38
C MET A 89 0.28 4.22 -5.97
N THR A 90 1.30 4.38 -5.13
CA THR A 90 1.15 4.97 -3.79
C THR A 90 0.69 6.43 -3.87
N LEU A 91 1.20 7.20 -4.83
CA LEU A 91 0.76 8.59 -5.07
C LEU A 91 -0.71 8.63 -5.52
N SER A 92 -1.11 7.75 -6.43
CA SER A 92 -2.51 7.65 -6.90
C SER A 92 -3.46 7.34 -5.75
N ILE A 93 -3.12 6.37 -4.90
CA ILE A 93 -3.98 6.02 -3.76
C ILE A 93 -3.98 7.11 -2.67
N THR A 94 -2.88 7.86 -2.52
CA THR A 94 -2.84 9.02 -1.63
C THR A 94 -3.82 10.09 -2.09
N LEU A 95 -3.87 10.36 -3.41
CA LEU A 95 -4.81 11.31 -3.97
C LEU A 95 -6.27 10.87 -3.73
N THR A 96 -6.61 9.61 -3.96
CA THR A 96 -7.97 9.11 -3.70
C THR A 96 -8.34 9.19 -2.23
N CYS A 97 -7.41 8.87 -1.32
CA CYS A 97 -7.61 9.00 0.11
C CYS A 97 -7.90 10.46 0.51
N LEU A 98 -7.11 11.42 0.02
CA LEU A 98 -7.28 12.84 0.32
C LEU A 98 -8.60 13.38 -0.23
N VAL A 99 -8.94 13.06 -1.49
CA VAL A 99 -10.21 13.49 -2.10
C VAL A 99 -11.40 12.93 -1.31
N TYR A 100 -11.33 11.68 -0.90
CA TYR A 100 -12.37 11.07 -0.10
C TYR A 100 -12.50 11.74 1.28
N MET A 101 -11.40 11.95 1.99
CA MET A 101 -11.41 12.54 3.33
C MET A 101 -11.84 14.01 3.34
N ILE A 102 -11.44 14.80 2.32
CA ILE A 102 -11.64 16.25 2.32
C ILE A 102 -12.95 16.64 1.64
N ILE A 103 -13.35 15.90 0.59
CA ILE A 103 -14.50 16.28 -0.25
C ILE A 103 -15.66 15.31 -0.05
N LEU A 104 -15.49 14.04 -0.39
CA LEU A 104 -16.59 13.09 -0.47
C LEU A 104 -17.18 12.69 0.90
N GLY A 105 -16.30 12.42 1.87
CA GLY A 105 -16.74 12.02 3.21
C GLY A 105 -17.55 13.09 3.93
N PRO A 106 -17.08 14.36 4.01
CA PRO A 106 -17.84 15.44 4.65
C PRO A 106 -19.15 15.81 3.96
N THR A 107 -19.27 15.54 2.64
CA THR A 107 -20.48 15.83 1.86
C THR A 107 -21.51 14.68 1.83
N SER A 108 -21.19 13.55 2.46
CA SER A 108 -22.17 12.47 2.60
C SER A 108 -23.26 12.84 3.62
N ASP A 109 -24.47 12.30 3.45
CA ASP A 109 -25.62 12.62 4.29
C ASP A 109 -25.38 12.33 5.78
N ASP A 110 -24.56 11.32 6.09
CA ASP A 110 -24.17 10.93 7.46
C ASP A 110 -22.85 11.56 7.94
N GLY A 111 -22.27 12.47 7.15
CA GLY A 111 -20.96 13.07 7.40
C GLY A 111 -19.80 12.09 7.28
N LEU A 112 -18.58 12.54 7.60
CA LEU A 112 -17.36 11.76 7.42
C LEU A 112 -17.39 10.41 8.18
N ILE A 113 -17.88 10.42 9.42
CA ILE A 113 -17.93 9.21 10.26
C ILE A 113 -18.97 8.22 9.69
N GLY A 114 -20.13 8.70 9.30
CA GLY A 114 -21.17 7.88 8.70
C GLY A 114 -20.74 7.28 7.36
N ALA A 115 -20.06 8.04 6.53
CA ALA A 115 -19.51 7.56 5.26
C ALA A 115 -18.58 6.36 5.43
N TYR A 116 -17.82 6.29 6.52
CA TYR A 116 -16.95 5.14 6.82
C TYR A 116 -17.65 3.99 7.52
N LEU A 117 -18.63 4.26 8.39
CA LEU A 117 -19.21 3.25 9.28
C LEU A 117 -20.57 2.72 8.82
N HIS A 118 -21.43 3.59 8.22
CA HIS A 118 -22.82 3.21 7.89
C HIS A 118 -22.98 2.77 6.44
N ASN A 119 -22.29 3.43 5.51
CA ASN A 119 -22.55 3.22 4.09
C ASN A 119 -21.81 2.06 3.44
N HIS A 120 -20.93 1.40 4.09
CA HIS A 120 -20.28 0.13 3.69
C HIS A 120 -18.93 0.00 4.41
N ALA A 121 -18.75 -1.07 5.15
CA ALA A 121 -17.45 -1.45 5.74
C ALA A 121 -16.30 -1.45 4.71
N GLY A 122 -16.62 -1.54 3.41
CA GLY A 122 -15.70 -1.45 2.30
C GLY A 122 -15.03 -0.09 2.15
N SER A 123 -15.75 1.01 2.39
CA SER A 123 -15.19 2.36 2.28
C SER A 123 -13.99 2.58 3.19
N LEU A 124 -14.04 2.07 4.41
CA LEU A 124 -12.92 2.15 5.36
C LEU A 124 -11.67 1.45 4.81
N GLY A 125 -11.83 0.30 4.17
CA GLY A 125 -10.73 -0.48 3.60
C GLY A 125 -10.03 0.25 2.46
N VAL A 126 -10.79 0.68 1.44
CA VAL A 126 -10.23 1.28 0.21
C VAL A 126 -9.82 2.74 0.36
N HIS A 127 -10.43 3.50 1.28
CA HIS A 127 -10.17 4.94 1.39
C HIS A 127 -9.34 5.34 2.60
N LEU A 128 -9.16 4.46 3.60
CA LEU A 128 -8.41 4.80 4.81
C LEU A 128 -7.35 3.75 5.13
N ILE A 129 -7.73 2.52 5.51
CA ILE A 129 -6.78 1.53 6.03
C ILE A 129 -5.76 1.14 4.95
N GLY A 130 -6.23 0.72 3.76
CA GLY A 130 -5.36 0.35 2.64
C GLY A 130 -4.35 1.43 2.29
N PRO A 131 -4.82 2.67 1.95
CA PRO A 131 -3.93 3.80 1.66
C PRO A 131 -2.94 4.12 2.78
N VAL A 132 -3.38 4.21 4.03
CA VAL A 132 -2.50 4.57 5.15
C VAL A 132 -1.36 3.56 5.32
N PHE A 133 -1.65 2.27 5.26
CA PHE A 133 -0.60 1.25 5.36
C PHE A 133 0.32 1.22 4.15
N ALA A 134 -0.18 1.44 2.93
CA ALA A 134 0.63 1.53 1.72
C ALA A 134 1.57 2.74 1.76
N ILE A 135 1.07 3.91 2.18
CA ILE A 135 1.86 5.14 2.32
C ILE A 135 2.92 4.95 3.41
N ALA A 136 2.54 4.40 4.57
CA ALA A 136 3.47 4.15 5.66
C ALA A 136 4.56 3.15 5.26
N ASP A 137 4.21 2.07 4.56
CA ASP A 137 5.19 1.12 4.02
C ASP A 137 6.18 1.80 3.09
N PHE A 138 5.68 2.59 2.13
CA PHE A 138 6.54 3.31 1.19
C PHE A 138 7.49 4.29 1.91
N LEU A 139 6.98 5.12 2.81
CA LEU A 139 7.77 6.15 3.49
C LEU A 139 8.80 5.57 4.47
N ILE A 140 8.46 4.47 5.15
CA ILE A 140 9.31 3.91 6.22
C ILE A 140 10.33 2.93 5.64
N PHE A 141 9.93 2.10 4.68
CA PHE A 141 10.72 0.95 4.27
C PHE A 141 11.40 1.12 2.90
N ASP A 142 10.86 1.90 1.97
CA ASP A 142 11.41 2.05 0.61
C ASP A 142 12.50 3.13 0.52
N LYS A 143 13.45 3.13 1.45
CA LYS A 143 14.58 4.10 1.46
C LYS A 143 15.57 3.94 0.30
N GLY A 144 15.43 2.89 -0.50
CA GLY A 144 16.27 2.63 -1.66
C GLY A 144 15.89 3.38 -2.93
N PHE A 145 14.73 4.05 -2.94
CA PHE A 145 14.29 4.82 -4.10
C PHE A 145 15.18 6.06 -4.27
N LYS A 146 16.05 6.01 -5.27
CA LYS A 146 16.77 7.18 -5.77
C LYS A 146 16.06 7.63 -7.02
N ALA A 147 15.34 8.75 -6.94
CA ALA A 147 14.89 9.44 -8.14
C ALA A 147 16.15 9.81 -8.95
N ARG A 148 16.51 8.98 -9.92
CA ARG A 148 17.57 9.32 -10.87
C ARG A 148 17.04 10.48 -11.69
N LYS A 149 17.78 11.58 -11.74
CA LYS A 149 17.52 12.66 -12.73
C LYS A 149 17.39 11.97 -14.09
N ILE A 150 16.21 12.08 -14.68
CA ILE A 150 15.93 11.68 -16.05
C ILE A 150 16.67 12.66 -16.94
#